data_f6ed46bd68c810b9efb1d9346c2ca9d9
#
_entry.id   f6ed46bd68c810b9efb1d9346c2ca9d9
#
_cell.length_a   1.000
_cell.length_b   1.000
_cell.length_c   1.000
_cell.angle_alpha   90.00
_cell.angle_beta   90.00
_cell.angle_gamma   90.00
#
_symmetry.space_group_name_H-M   'P 1'
#
loop_
_entity.id
_entity.type
_entity.pdbx_description
1 polymer ?
#
loop_
_entity_poly.entity_id
_entity_poly.type
_entity_poly.pdbx_seq_one_letter_code
_entity_poly.pdbx_strand_id
1 'polypeptide(L)'
;MLAFTEQAITGADEAFFQLRSDIVEGEIKAGSKLSEMELSTKYGVSRAVVREAINRLESCHLVERKPNIGARVVALTLEGLIQLYQVRESLEGMAARLAAKNMTDTEIEDLKMLLNSHFQEVKGSQTYYQEAGDVDFHYRIIVGSKNDHLISMLVNGLYHLIRMYRVQLG
;
A
#
# COMPACT_ATOMS: atom_id res chain seq x y z
N MET A 1 -4.86 -14.94 -21.57
CA MET A 1 -3.82 -15.69 -20.84
C MET A 1 -2.53 -14.91 -21.00
N LEU A 2 -2.37 -13.83 -20.20
CA LEU A 2 -1.12 -13.06 -20.14
C LEU A 2 -0.23 -13.80 -19.16
N ALA A 3 0.81 -14.44 -19.68
CA ALA A 3 1.87 -15.04 -18.88
C ALA A 3 2.54 -13.91 -18.08
N PHE A 4 2.29 -13.86 -16.77
CA PHE A 4 3.19 -13.17 -15.86
C PHE A 4 4.52 -13.95 -15.95
N THR A 5 5.44 -13.41 -16.70
CA THR A 5 6.84 -13.79 -16.57
C THR A 5 7.19 -13.60 -15.10
N GLU A 6 7.56 -14.67 -14.40
CA GLU A 6 8.26 -14.60 -13.11
C GLU A 6 9.52 -13.76 -13.33
N GLN A 7 9.38 -12.44 -13.18
CA GLN A 7 10.56 -11.59 -13.08
C GLN A 7 11.22 -11.96 -11.75
N ALA A 8 12.44 -12.45 -11.83
CA ALA A 8 13.24 -12.71 -10.64
C ALA A 8 13.26 -11.42 -9.79
N ILE A 9 12.85 -11.53 -8.52
CA ILE A 9 12.88 -10.44 -7.56
C ILE A 9 14.32 -9.94 -7.47
N THR A 10 14.56 -8.70 -7.82
CA THR A 10 15.89 -8.09 -7.76
C THR A 10 16.20 -7.62 -6.35
N GLY A 11 17.48 -7.45 -6.01
CA GLY A 11 17.85 -6.86 -4.72
C GLY A 11 17.28 -5.44 -4.51
N ALA A 12 16.95 -4.73 -5.60
CA ALA A 12 16.24 -3.46 -5.55
C ALA A 12 14.76 -3.63 -5.16
N ASP A 13 14.12 -4.69 -5.62
CA ASP A 13 12.74 -5.02 -5.25
C ASP A 13 12.66 -5.43 -3.78
N GLU A 14 13.58 -6.28 -3.33
CA GLU A 14 13.66 -6.68 -1.92
C GLU A 14 13.86 -5.47 -1.00
N ALA A 15 14.80 -4.60 -1.32
CA ALA A 15 15.04 -3.39 -0.56
C ALA A 15 13.82 -2.44 -0.55
N PHE A 16 13.13 -2.32 -1.69
CA PHE A 16 11.90 -1.53 -1.78
C PHE A 16 10.79 -2.12 -0.91
N PHE A 17 10.54 -3.43 -0.97
CA PHE A 17 9.49 -4.08 -0.19
C PHE A 17 9.78 -4.00 1.31
N GLN A 18 11.04 -4.23 1.71
CA GLN A 18 11.44 -4.16 3.12
C GLN A 18 11.32 -2.74 3.67
N LEU A 19 11.85 -1.74 2.95
CA LEU A 19 11.77 -0.34 3.36
C LEU A 19 10.32 0.16 3.41
N ARG A 20 9.46 -0.27 2.47
CA ARG A 20 8.04 0.01 2.48
C ARG A 20 7.35 -0.57 3.71
N SER A 21 7.63 -1.84 4.02
CA SER A 21 7.10 -2.50 5.21
C SER A 21 7.50 -1.76 6.48
N ASP A 22 8.79 -1.46 6.64
CA ASP A 22 9.31 -0.76 7.81
C ASP A 22 8.66 0.62 8.02
N ILE A 23 8.35 1.33 6.92
CA ILE A 23 7.65 2.61 6.97
C ILE A 23 6.17 2.42 7.35
N VAL A 24 5.49 1.51 6.69
CA VAL A 24 4.04 1.31 6.91
C VAL A 24 3.76 0.80 8.32
N GLU A 25 4.58 -0.14 8.82
CA GLU A 25 4.44 -0.71 10.17
C GLU A 25 4.99 0.19 11.28
N GLY A 26 5.64 1.32 10.94
CA GLY A 26 6.10 2.31 11.91
C GLY A 26 7.47 2.03 12.53
N GLU A 27 8.20 1.03 12.05
CA GLU A 27 9.61 0.80 12.42
C GLU A 27 10.46 2.02 12.00
N ILE A 28 10.11 2.63 10.87
CA ILE A 28 10.60 3.95 10.47
C ILE A 28 9.43 4.92 10.58
N LYS A 29 9.47 5.79 11.58
CA LYS A 29 8.36 6.67 11.94
C LYS A 29 8.06 7.73 10.88
N ALA A 30 6.80 8.15 10.80
CA ALA A 30 6.37 9.31 10.02
C ALA A 30 7.25 10.54 10.31
N GLY A 31 7.62 11.29 9.27
CA GLY A 31 8.49 12.45 9.35
C GLY A 31 10.00 12.14 9.51
N SER A 32 10.39 10.88 9.70
CA SER A 32 11.80 10.50 9.86
C SER A 32 12.62 10.78 8.60
N LYS A 33 13.86 11.22 8.78
CA LYS A 33 14.83 11.36 7.69
C LYS A 33 15.32 9.98 7.25
N LEU A 34 15.42 9.78 5.94
CA LEU A 34 15.96 8.56 5.35
C LEU A 34 17.43 8.79 4.94
N SER A 35 18.33 8.08 5.59
CA SER A 35 19.76 8.12 5.30
C SER A 35 20.14 6.95 4.39
N GLU A 36 20.56 7.23 3.16
CA GLU A 36 21.01 6.18 2.22
C GLU A 36 22.12 5.31 2.83
N MET A 37 23.01 5.89 3.63
CA MET A 37 24.12 5.17 4.26
C MET A 37 23.63 4.21 5.35
N GLU A 38 22.78 4.68 6.25
CA GLU A 38 22.23 3.86 7.34
C GLU A 38 21.36 2.71 6.79
N LEU A 39 20.48 3.03 5.82
CA LEU A 39 19.63 2.02 5.18
C LEU A 39 20.44 1.00 4.37
N SER A 40 21.50 1.43 3.69
CA SER A 40 22.45 0.54 3.00
C SER A 40 23.08 -0.47 3.97
N THR A 41 23.49 0.00 5.14
CA THR A 41 24.02 -0.87 6.21
C THR A 41 22.93 -1.79 6.78
N LYS A 42 21.74 -1.24 7.08
CA LYS A 42 20.61 -2.00 7.66
C LYS A 42 20.18 -3.16 6.78
N TYR A 43 20.06 -2.93 5.47
CA TYR A 43 19.53 -3.95 4.51
C TYR A 43 20.62 -4.74 3.80
N GLY A 44 21.91 -4.42 4.02
CA GLY A 44 23.02 -5.14 3.36
C GLY A 44 23.09 -4.92 1.84
N VAL A 45 22.61 -3.80 1.32
CA VAL A 45 22.56 -3.48 -0.11
C VAL A 45 23.36 -2.21 -0.42
N SER A 46 23.64 -1.97 -1.72
CA SER A 46 24.37 -0.77 -2.11
C SER A 46 23.53 0.52 -1.92
N ARG A 47 24.20 1.67 -1.74
CA ARG A 47 23.52 2.97 -1.67
C ARG A 47 22.72 3.30 -2.94
N ALA A 48 23.13 2.80 -4.09
CA ALA A 48 22.38 2.98 -5.35
C ALA A 48 21.03 2.25 -5.30
N VAL A 49 21.00 1.01 -4.77
CA VAL A 49 19.78 0.22 -4.56
C VAL A 49 18.84 0.94 -3.56
N VAL A 50 19.38 1.45 -2.44
CA VAL A 50 18.57 2.22 -1.48
C VAL A 50 17.97 3.47 -2.11
N ARG A 51 18.76 4.20 -2.91
CA ARG A 51 18.28 5.40 -3.61
C ARG A 51 17.15 5.09 -4.57
N GLU A 52 17.23 3.97 -5.29
CA GLU A 52 16.16 3.51 -6.17
C GLU A 52 14.91 3.14 -5.37
N ALA A 53 15.03 2.41 -4.26
CA ALA A 53 13.93 2.10 -3.37
C ALA A 53 13.25 3.38 -2.84
N ILE A 54 14.02 4.38 -2.41
CA ILE A 54 13.51 5.69 -1.96
C ILE A 54 12.76 6.42 -3.11
N ASN A 55 13.28 6.40 -4.34
CA ASN A 55 12.60 7.02 -5.49
C ASN A 55 11.24 6.35 -5.77
N ARG A 56 11.18 5.02 -5.68
CA ARG A 56 9.92 4.27 -5.84
C ARG A 56 8.93 4.59 -4.72
N LEU A 57 9.39 4.73 -3.48
CA LEU A 57 8.55 5.13 -2.35
C LEU A 57 8.03 6.57 -2.46
N GLU A 58 8.79 7.46 -3.06
CA GLU A 58 8.34 8.82 -3.40
C GLU A 58 7.18 8.77 -4.42
N SER A 59 7.29 7.91 -5.43
CA SER A 59 6.19 7.68 -6.39
C SER A 59 4.94 7.04 -5.76
N CYS A 60 5.10 6.34 -4.63
CA CYS A 60 4.00 5.79 -3.83
C CYS A 60 3.50 6.76 -2.73
N HIS A 61 3.94 8.00 -2.71
CA HIS A 61 3.58 9.03 -1.72
C HIS A 61 3.89 8.65 -0.25
N LEU A 62 4.79 7.70 -0.01
CA LEU A 62 5.26 7.34 1.33
C LEU A 62 6.49 8.15 1.75
N VAL A 63 7.19 8.72 0.79
CA VAL A 63 8.38 9.53 0.98
C VAL A 63 8.23 10.86 0.26
N GLU A 64 8.74 11.92 0.84
CA GLU A 64 8.86 13.24 0.24
C GLU A 64 10.32 13.71 0.21
N ARG A 65 10.70 14.50 -0.80
CA ARG A 65 12.01 15.17 -0.83
C ARG A 65 11.83 16.65 -0.61
N LYS A 66 12.60 17.19 0.33
CA LYS A 66 12.67 18.63 0.58
C LYS A 66 14.05 19.15 0.20
N PRO A 67 14.14 20.30 -0.52
CA PRO A 67 15.42 20.92 -0.85
C PRO A 67 16.27 21.09 0.42
N ASN A 68 17.55 20.79 0.33
CA ASN A 68 18.55 20.88 1.40
C ASN A 68 18.29 19.98 2.64
N ILE A 69 17.20 19.23 2.70
CA ILE A 69 16.83 18.36 3.82
C ILE A 69 16.99 16.89 3.44
N GLY A 70 16.76 16.56 2.17
CA GLY A 70 16.80 15.19 1.64
C GLY A 70 15.46 14.46 1.73
N ALA A 71 15.52 13.13 1.62
CA ALA A 71 14.35 12.26 1.67
C ALA A 71 13.85 12.06 3.10
N ARG A 72 12.53 12.11 3.28
CA ARG A 72 11.85 11.85 4.55
C ARG A 72 10.60 11.02 4.32
N VAL A 73 10.24 10.22 5.30
CA VAL A 73 8.89 9.64 5.38
C VAL A 73 7.88 10.78 5.50
N VAL A 74 6.76 10.70 4.79
CA VAL A 74 5.70 11.72 4.87
C VAL A 74 5.19 11.88 6.30
N ALA A 75 4.89 13.11 6.68
CA ALA A 75 4.26 13.38 7.98
C ALA A 75 2.78 13.01 7.92
N LEU A 76 2.27 12.36 8.95
CA LEU A 76 0.86 12.03 9.07
C LEU A 76 0.13 13.18 9.79
N THR A 77 -0.88 13.75 9.15
CA THR A 77 -1.71 14.82 9.72
C THR A 77 -3.19 14.50 9.55
N LEU A 78 -4.03 15.00 10.44
CA LEU A 78 -5.48 14.82 10.33
C LEU A 78 -6.02 15.41 9.01
N GLU A 79 -5.52 16.57 8.62
CA GLU A 79 -5.91 17.19 7.34
C GLU A 79 -5.54 16.32 6.14
N GLY A 80 -4.30 15.78 6.12
CA GLY A 80 -3.84 14.86 5.09
C GLY A 80 -4.68 13.59 5.03
N LEU A 81 -5.10 13.06 6.17
CA LEU A 81 -6.02 11.92 6.26
C LEU A 81 -7.38 12.24 5.63
N ILE A 82 -7.96 13.39 5.96
CA ILE A 82 -9.26 13.82 5.39
C ILE A 82 -9.17 13.94 3.88
N GLN A 83 -8.14 14.63 3.36
CA GLN A 83 -7.92 14.78 1.92
C GLN A 83 -7.72 13.42 1.22
N LEU A 84 -6.97 12.51 1.84
CA LEU A 84 -6.75 11.17 1.33
C LEU A 84 -8.06 10.38 1.22
N TYR A 85 -8.93 10.46 2.23
CA TYR A 85 -10.23 9.78 2.21
C TYR A 85 -11.20 10.37 1.18
N GLN A 86 -11.17 11.68 0.92
CA GLN A 86 -11.95 12.31 -0.15
C GLN A 86 -11.60 11.78 -1.54
N VAL A 87 -10.30 11.64 -1.83
CA VAL A 87 -9.81 11.04 -3.08
C VAL A 87 -10.19 9.56 -3.15
N ARG A 88 -9.97 8.85 -2.06
CA ARG A 88 -10.30 7.43 -1.93
C ARG A 88 -11.77 7.15 -2.22
N GLU A 89 -12.70 7.92 -1.62
CA GLU A 89 -14.15 7.77 -1.82
C GLU A 89 -14.50 7.81 -3.31
N SER A 90 -13.95 8.78 -4.04
CA SER A 90 -14.20 8.93 -5.47
C SER A 90 -13.66 7.75 -6.29
N LEU A 91 -12.43 7.30 -6.01
CA LEU A 91 -11.77 6.23 -6.76
C LEU A 91 -12.35 4.85 -6.40
N GLU A 92 -12.61 4.56 -5.13
CA GLU A 92 -13.20 3.29 -4.71
C GLU A 92 -14.66 3.16 -5.15
N GLY A 93 -15.42 4.24 -5.15
CA GLY A 93 -16.77 4.26 -5.72
C GLY A 93 -16.77 3.88 -7.21
N MET A 94 -15.82 4.40 -7.97
CA MET A 94 -15.62 4.01 -9.36
C MET A 94 -15.16 2.55 -9.48
N ALA A 95 -14.24 2.10 -8.64
CA ALA A 95 -13.78 0.71 -8.61
C ALA A 95 -14.95 -0.25 -8.35
N ALA A 96 -15.76 0.00 -7.34
CA ALA A 96 -16.93 -0.80 -7.01
C ALA A 96 -17.95 -0.86 -8.16
N ARG A 97 -18.22 0.28 -8.82
CA ARG A 97 -19.11 0.33 -9.99
C ARG A 97 -18.59 -0.51 -11.15
N LEU A 98 -17.30 -0.51 -11.40
CA LEU A 98 -16.68 -1.32 -12.45
C LEU A 98 -16.60 -2.80 -12.04
N ALA A 99 -16.24 -3.09 -10.81
CA ALA A 99 -16.21 -4.44 -10.28
C ALA A 99 -17.58 -5.15 -10.39
N ALA A 100 -18.66 -4.45 -10.06
CA ALA A 100 -20.03 -4.97 -10.23
C ALA A 100 -20.39 -5.37 -11.67
N LYS A 101 -19.65 -4.87 -12.67
CA LYS A 101 -19.84 -5.21 -14.09
C LYS A 101 -18.85 -6.25 -14.59
N ASN A 102 -17.67 -6.29 -14.04
CA ASN A 102 -16.52 -6.97 -14.61
C ASN A 102 -16.09 -8.22 -13.82
N MET A 103 -16.51 -8.35 -12.54
CA MET A 103 -16.22 -9.54 -11.74
C MET A 103 -16.99 -10.75 -12.27
N THR A 104 -16.33 -11.89 -12.29
CA THR A 104 -16.93 -13.19 -12.55
C THR A 104 -17.68 -13.69 -11.32
N ASP A 105 -18.60 -14.64 -11.52
CA ASP A 105 -19.33 -15.28 -10.42
C ASP A 105 -18.39 -15.92 -9.38
N THR A 106 -17.28 -16.51 -9.83
CA THR A 106 -16.25 -17.06 -8.95
C THR A 106 -15.59 -15.99 -8.08
N GLU A 107 -15.18 -14.85 -8.68
CA GLU A 107 -14.58 -13.74 -7.92
C GLU A 107 -15.58 -13.13 -6.92
N ILE A 108 -16.86 -13.09 -7.26
CA ILE A 108 -17.92 -12.63 -6.36
C ILE A 108 -18.09 -13.61 -5.19
N GLU A 109 -18.04 -14.91 -5.45
CA GLU A 109 -18.16 -15.93 -4.39
C GLU A 109 -16.95 -15.91 -3.45
N ASP A 110 -15.72 -15.75 -3.99
CA ASP A 110 -14.51 -15.53 -3.19
C ASP A 110 -14.61 -14.29 -2.30
N LEU A 111 -15.19 -13.20 -2.82
CA LEU A 111 -15.43 -11.97 -2.05
C LEU A 111 -16.43 -12.18 -0.91
N LYS A 112 -17.48 -12.97 -1.13
CA LYS A 112 -18.46 -13.36 -0.08
C LYS A 112 -17.80 -14.21 1.00
N MET A 113 -16.96 -15.18 0.62
CA MET A 113 -16.23 -16.01 1.58
C MET A 113 -15.30 -15.16 2.44
N LEU A 114 -14.57 -14.21 1.84
CA LEU A 114 -13.71 -13.26 2.55
C LEU A 114 -14.53 -12.41 3.54
N LEU A 115 -15.66 -11.88 3.12
CA LEU A 115 -16.54 -11.08 3.99
C LEU A 115 -17.07 -11.89 5.18
N ASN A 116 -17.43 -13.15 4.94
CA ASN A 116 -17.88 -14.06 5.99
C ASN A 116 -16.76 -14.36 7.00
N SER A 117 -15.51 -14.58 6.58
CA SER A 117 -14.38 -14.77 7.49
C SER A 117 -14.15 -13.53 8.35
N HIS A 118 -14.14 -12.34 7.76
CA HIS A 118 -14.03 -11.07 8.50
C HIS A 118 -15.14 -10.90 9.54
N PHE A 119 -16.36 -11.27 9.18
CA PHE A 119 -17.49 -11.20 10.12
C PHE A 119 -17.35 -12.13 11.33
N GLN A 120 -16.76 -13.32 11.13
CA GLN A 120 -16.48 -14.24 12.24
C GLN A 120 -15.35 -13.73 13.13
N GLU A 121 -14.30 -13.13 12.55
CA GLU A 121 -13.19 -12.52 13.30
C GLU A 121 -13.67 -11.37 14.18
N VAL A 122 -14.50 -10.47 13.64
CA VAL A 122 -15.08 -9.35 14.40
C VAL A 122 -15.93 -9.84 15.56
N LYS A 123 -16.68 -10.95 15.41
CA LYS A 123 -17.45 -11.54 16.50
C LYS A 123 -16.60 -12.12 17.62
N GLY A 124 -15.37 -12.57 17.28
CA GLY A 124 -14.45 -13.21 18.22
C GLY A 124 -13.46 -12.26 18.91
N SER A 125 -13.28 -11.04 18.40
CA SER A 125 -12.33 -10.06 18.93
C SER A 125 -12.93 -8.65 19.01
N GLN A 126 -12.48 -7.86 19.99
CA GLN A 126 -12.91 -6.45 20.11
C GLN A 126 -12.22 -5.52 19.11
N THR A 127 -11.20 -6.00 18.42
CA THR A 127 -10.43 -5.24 17.43
C THR A 127 -10.35 -6.01 16.13
N TYR A 128 -10.81 -5.37 15.06
CA TYR A 128 -10.69 -5.88 13.70
C TYR A 128 -9.51 -5.21 13.01
N TYR A 129 -8.52 -5.99 12.64
CA TYR A 129 -7.42 -5.55 11.79
C TYR A 129 -7.59 -6.10 10.39
N GLN A 130 -7.75 -5.21 9.43
CA GLN A 130 -7.81 -5.56 8.03
C GLN A 130 -6.40 -5.95 7.55
N GLU A 131 -6.22 -7.18 7.11
CA GLU A 131 -4.95 -7.65 6.55
C GLU A 131 -4.61 -6.92 5.25
N ALA A 132 -3.34 -6.90 4.90
CA ALA A 132 -2.86 -6.31 3.67
C ALA A 132 -2.91 -7.29 2.50
N GLY A 133 -2.89 -6.76 1.30
CA GLY A 133 -2.75 -7.54 0.10
C GLY A 133 -4.07 -8.09 -0.44
N ASP A 134 -4.03 -9.29 -0.97
CA ASP A 134 -5.15 -9.91 -1.69
C ASP A 134 -6.27 -10.43 -0.79
N VAL A 135 -6.04 -10.50 0.53
CA VAL A 135 -7.07 -10.84 1.52
C VAL A 135 -7.97 -9.67 1.90
N ASP A 136 -7.53 -8.43 1.64
CA ASP A 136 -8.32 -7.24 1.93
C ASP A 136 -9.54 -7.11 1.00
N PHE A 137 -10.72 -6.90 1.57
CA PHE A 137 -11.97 -6.74 0.83
C PHE A 137 -11.92 -5.60 -0.20
N HIS A 138 -11.38 -4.46 0.19
CA HIS A 138 -11.24 -3.31 -0.71
C HIS A 138 -10.28 -3.61 -1.87
N TYR A 139 -9.17 -4.30 -1.57
CA TYR A 139 -8.22 -4.73 -2.59
C TYR A 139 -8.88 -5.62 -3.65
N ARG A 140 -9.70 -6.60 -3.22
CA ARG A 140 -10.44 -7.48 -4.13
C ARG A 140 -11.40 -6.71 -5.04
N ILE A 141 -12.11 -5.72 -4.51
CA ILE A 141 -12.99 -4.85 -5.30
C ILE A 141 -12.19 -4.02 -6.31
N ILE A 142 -11.06 -3.43 -5.88
CA ILE A 142 -10.21 -2.62 -6.74
C ILE A 142 -9.69 -3.45 -7.92
N VAL A 143 -9.15 -4.64 -7.66
CA VAL A 143 -8.67 -5.56 -8.71
C VAL A 143 -9.83 -6.04 -9.58
N GLY A 144 -10.97 -6.35 -8.98
CA GLY A 144 -12.20 -6.76 -9.66
C GLY A 144 -12.76 -5.69 -10.62
N SER A 145 -12.37 -4.43 -10.47
CA SER A 145 -12.71 -3.36 -11.42
C SER A 145 -12.19 -3.62 -12.83
N LYS A 146 -11.11 -4.41 -12.98
CA LYS A 146 -10.37 -4.70 -14.22
C LYS A 146 -9.92 -3.42 -14.95
N ASN A 147 -9.71 -2.33 -14.22
CA ASN A 147 -9.22 -1.07 -14.73
C ASN A 147 -7.79 -0.84 -14.23
N ASP A 148 -6.79 -1.10 -15.09
CA ASP A 148 -5.37 -1.07 -14.74
C ASP A 148 -4.91 0.30 -14.20
N HIS A 149 -5.45 1.41 -14.73
CA HIS A 149 -5.13 2.75 -14.23
C HIS A 149 -5.64 2.95 -12.81
N LEU A 150 -6.86 2.52 -12.53
CA LEU A 150 -7.50 2.65 -11.23
C LEU A 150 -6.82 1.75 -10.20
N ILE A 151 -6.47 0.53 -10.59
CA ILE A 151 -5.70 -0.41 -9.77
C ILE A 151 -4.34 0.20 -9.42
N SER A 152 -3.62 0.74 -10.41
CA SER A 152 -2.32 1.37 -10.18
C SER A 152 -2.40 2.56 -9.21
N MET A 153 -3.38 3.46 -9.38
CA MET A 153 -3.56 4.61 -8.50
C MET A 153 -3.87 4.20 -7.05
N LEU A 154 -4.77 3.25 -6.88
CA LEU A 154 -5.22 2.81 -5.55
C LEU A 154 -4.21 1.90 -4.88
N VAL A 155 -3.76 0.83 -5.54
CA VAL A 155 -2.92 -0.20 -4.93
C VAL A 155 -1.47 0.27 -4.79
N ASN A 156 -0.89 0.83 -5.85
CA ASN A 156 0.52 1.25 -5.82
C ASN A 156 0.71 2.65 -5.20
N GLY A 157 -0.32 3.50 -5.24
CA GLY A 157 -0.28 4.85 -4.69
C GLY A 157 -0.86 4.94 -3.28
N LEU A 158 -2.19 4.96 -3.18
CA LEU A 158 -2.88 5.36 -1.95
C LEU A 158 -2.98 4.26 -0.88
N TYR A 159 -3.01 2.98 -1.27
CA TYR A 159 -3.26 1.86 -0.36
C TYR A 159 -2.26 1.80 0.81
N HIS A 160 -0.98 1.91 0.51
CA HIS A 160 0.07 1.85 1.52
C HIS A 160 0.06 3.06 2.45
N LEU A 161 -0.27 4.25 1.90
CA LEU A 161 -0.40 5.45 2.72
C LEU A 161 -1.59 5.35 3.68
N ILE A 162 -2.74 4.83 3.22
CA ILE A 162 -3.91 4.58 4.07
C ILE A 162 -3.55 3.60 5.19
N ARG A 163 -2.87 2.51 4.85
CA ARG A 163 -2.42 1.53 5.84
C ARG A 163 -1.48 2.15 6.87
N MET A 164 -0.53 2.96 6.43
CA MET A 164 0.38 3.69 7.32
C MET A 164 -0.39 4.61 8.30
N TYR A 165 -1.41 5.34 7.82
CA TYR A 165 -2.27 6.12 8.71
C TYR A 165 -2.96 5.25 9.76
N ARG A 166 -3.52 4.11 9.36
CA ARG A 166 -4.20 3.18 10.29
C ARG A 166 -3.25 2.59 11.32
N VAL A 167 -2.07 2.16 10.91
CA VAL A 167 -1.11 1.52 11.83
C VAL A 167 -0.47 2.52 12.79
N GLN A 168 -0.14 3.72 12.32
CA GLN A 168 0.63 4.67 13.14
C GLN A 168 -0.22 5.68 13.91
N LEU A 169 -1.49 5.88 13.57
CA LEU A 169 -2.41 6.81 14.26
C LEU A 169 -3.66 6.12 14.84
N GLY A 170 -3.98 4.89 14.40
CA GLY A 170 -5.11 4.10 14.92
C GLY A 170 -4.74 3.39 16.17
#